data_1127c241f4397c8b69adf180960818cc
#
_entry.id   1127c241f4397c8b69adf180960818cc
#
_cell.length_a   1.000
_cell.length_b   1.000
_cell.length_c   1.000
_cell.angle_alpha   90.00
_cell.angle_beta   90.00
_cell.angle_gamma   90.00
#
_symmetry.space_group_name_H-M   'P 1'
#
loop_
_entity.id
_entity.type
_entity.pdbx_description
1 polymer ?
#
loop_
_entity_poly.entity_id
_entity_poly.type
_entity_poly.pdbx_seq_one_letter_code
_entity_poly.pdbx_strand_id
1 'polypeptide(L)'
;MSTTDINKDIDLCLLKYITNNGGGSHCSGSGGSDDDFNVDEVATLIYNDSKDNKEKRTYKYEIIKERLADINKYRAELKELLKLPLMKQRSEEWFEARKSRLTASDLYDAIKGGNVSIKLAKKKANIIIDNINYNAIPALKWGTMFEPMATRCYSQKMNNIDIHDFGLICDAENKHFGASPDGINELGIMLEIKCPYSRKIVDGAIPDKYRMQIQGQLAVCKLKECDYIECIFKSIDDEDEYLEIDHNTTKHGVIAEYYNSKGEYVYYYSDADRTPKECVEDICDYNNNFKENLKFSKYTFWRLDEMIIQRVVFNAIAWETIVPKIDAFWEKVEEYKMLPIEIGIKKYKFVDDDDDDAADAANATNAITANAKANTTSSSRK
;
A
#
# COMPACT_ATOMS: atom_id res chain seq x y z
N MET A 1 -25.30 12.87 2.42
CA MET A 1 -24.51 11.66 2.31
C MET A 1 -24.18 11.45 0.84
N SER A 2 -22.94 11.19 0.53
CA SER A 2 -22.53 10.92 -0.85
C SER A 2 -22.97 9.51 -1.28
N THR A 3 -23.07 9.28 -2.59
CA THR A 3 -23.28 7.91 -3.13
C THR A 3 -22.22 6.94 -2.63
N THR A 4 -20.99 7.44 -2.44
CA THR A 4 -19.84 6.69 -1.95
C THR A 4 -20.05 6.15 -0.52
N ASP A 5 -20.69 6.93 0.36
CA ASP A 5 -20.98 6.48 1.73
C ASP A 5 -22.05 5.39 1.74
N ILE A 6 -23.07 5.54 0.89
CA ILE A 6 -24.13 4.53 0.72
C ILE A 6 -23.53 3.22 0.23
N ASN A 7 -22.65 3.28 -0.75
CA ASN A 7 -21.98 2.10 -1.29
C ASN A 7 -21.14 1.38 -0.23
N LYS A 8 -20.39 2.11 0.61
CA LYS A 8 -19.61 1.51 1.71
C LYS A 8 -20.51 0.79 2.72
N ASP A 9 -21.65 1.37 3.07
CA ASP A 9 -22.60 0.74 4.00
C ASP A 9 -23.18 -0.56 3.39
N ILE A 10 -23.51 -0.57 2.11
CA ILE A 10 -24.00 -1.77 1.40
C ILE A 10 -22.89 -2.82 1.33
N ASP A 11 -21.65 -2.42 1.03
CA ASP A 11 -20.48 -3.31 1.01
C ASP A 11 -20.29 -4.02 2.36
N LEU A 12 -20.41 -3.28 3.48
CA LEU A 12 -20.32 -3.86 4.82
C LEU A 12 -21.47 -4.84 5.11
N CYS A 13 -22.68 -4.57 4.64
CA CYS A 13 -23.80 -5.50 4.76
C CYS A 13 -23.55 -6.78 3.93
N LEU A 14 -23.03 -6.63 2.71
CA LEU A 14 -22.66 -7.76 1.85
C LEU A 14 -21.58 -8.62 2.50
N LEU A 15 -20.54 -8.01 3.07
CA LEU A 15 -19.46 -8.74 3.76
C LEU A 15 -20.00 -9.55 4.93
N LYS A 16 -20.90 -9.00 5.74
CA LYS A 16 -21.56 -9.75 6.82
C LYS A 16 -22.37 -10.93 6.28
N TYR A 17 -23.04 -10.75 5.14
CA TYR A 17 -23.77 -11.84 4.51
C TYR A 17 -22.82 -12.96 4.04
N ILE A 18 -21.74 -12.62 3.35
CA ILE A 18 -20.74 -13.58 2.85
C ILE A 18 -20.12 -14.34 4.03
N THR A 19 -19.69 -13.65 5.08
CA THR A 19 -19.07 -14.28 6.26
C THR A 19 -20.04 -15.21 6.99
N ASN A 20 -21.32 -14.86 7.09
CA ASN A 20 -22.31 -15.66 7.82
C ASN A 20 -22.80 -16.89 7.01
N ASN A 21 -22.80 -16.82 5.68
CA ASN A 21 -23.34 -17.86 4.82
C ASN A 21 -22.23 -18.70 4.11
N GLY A 22 -21.01 -18.16 4.04
CA GLY A 22 -19.82 -18.83 3.55
C GLY A 22 -18.96 -19.30 4.73
N GLY A 23 -19.44 -20.31 5.47
CA GLY A 23 -18.63 -20.94 6.50
C GLY A 23 -17.33 -21.50 5.90
N GLY A 24 -16.21 -20.82 6.17
CA GLY A 24 -14.85 -21.33 6.09
C GLY A 24 -14.53 -22.32 4.98
N SER A 25 -14.27 -21.86 3.79
CA SER A 25 -13.41 -22.62 2.90
C SER A 25 -12.17 -21.79 2.57
N HIS A 26 -11.07 -22.13 3.26
CA HIS A 26 -9.73 -21.88 2.73
C HIS A 26 -9.75 -22.32 1.25
N CYS A 27 -9.53 -21.40 0.33
CA CYS A 27 -9.22 -21.71 -1.06
C CYS A 27 -7.83 -22.36 -1.14
N SER A 28 -7.72 -23.59 -0.68
CA SER A 28 -6.67 -24.51 -1.12
C SER A 28 -7.14 -25.16 -2.42
N GLY A 29 -6.41 -24.86 -3.50
CA GLY A 29 -6.71 -25.21 -4.87
C GLY A 29 -7.33 -26.59 -5.07
N SER A 30 -8.48 -26.59 -5.67
CA SER A 30 -8.92 -27.52 -6.74
C SER A 30 -10.39 -27.27 -7.06
N GLY A 31 -10.64 -26.79 -8.27
CA GLY A 31 -11.81 -27.02 -9.12
C GLY A 31 -13.20 -27.02 -8.49
N GLY A 32 -13.95 -25.95 -8.73
CA GLY A 32 -15.40 -26.08 -8.65
C GLY A 32 -16.14 -24.79 -8.31
N SER A 33 -16.88 -24.30 -9.29
CA SER A 33 -18.05 -23.40 -9.25
C SER A 33 -17.87 -21.94 -8.78
N ASP A 34 -18.29 -21.10 -9.67
CA ASP A 34 -18.56 -19.68 -9.58
C ASP A 34 -19.20 -19.25 -8.26
N ASP A 35 -18.41 -18.66 -7.35
CA ASP A 35 -18.88 -18.09 -6.08
C ASP A 35 -19.45 -16.68 -6.26
N ASP A 36 -20.17 -16.42 -7.33
CA ASP A 36 -20.92 -15.18 -7.49
C ASP A 36 -22.24 -15.33 -6.71
N PHE A 37 -22.51 -14.39 -5.81
CA PHE A 37 -23.75 -14.36 -5.06
C PHE A 37 -24.94 -13.96 -5.96
N ASN A 38 -26.14 -14.46 -5.65
CA ASN A 38 -27.35 -14.04 -6.31
C ASN A 38 -27.74 -12.62 -5.90
N VAL A 39 -27.66 -11.69 -6.84
CA VAL A 39 -27.92 -10.25 -6.60
C VAL A 39 -29.32 -10.00 -6.02
N ASP A 40 -30.36 -10.65 -6.56
CA ASP A 40 -31.74 -10.44 -6.13
C ASP A 40 -32.00 -10.99 -4.73
N GLU A 41 -31.43 -12.14 -4.41
CA GLU A 41 -31.52 -12.75 -3.08
C GLU A 41 -30.83 -11.87 -2.03
N VAL A 42 -29.57 -11.51 -2.25
CA VAL A 42 -28.78 -10.70 -1.32
C VAL A 42 -29.36 -9.29 -1.17
N ALA A 43 -29.83 -8.68 -2.28
CA ALA A 43 -30.49 -7.39 -2.24
C ALA A 43 -31.76 -7.43 -1.36
N THR A 44 -32.53 -8.51 -1.47
CA THR A 44 -33.73 -8.71 -0.65
C THR A 44 -33.40 -8.80 0.83
N LEU A 45 -32.35 -9.55 1.18
CA LEU A 45 -31.91 -9.70 2.57
C LEU A 45 -31.40 -8.37 3.15
N ILE A 46 -30.52 -7.66 2.44
CA ILE A 46 -30.02 -6.34 2.88
C ILE A 46 -31.15 -5.33 3.02
N TYR A 47 -32.08 -5.31 2.07
CA TYR A 47 -33.23 -4.41 2.10
C TYR A 47 -34.12 -4.66 3.33
N ASN A 48 -34.46 -5.92 3.60
CA ASN A 48 -35.29 -6.29 4.74
C ASN A 48 -34.58 -5.99 6.06
N ASP A 49 -33.29 -6.37 6.21
CA ASP A 49 -32.50 -6.03 7.39
C ASP A 49 -32.43 -4.52 7.66
N SER A 50 -32.34 -3.71 6.60
CA SER A 50 -32.35 -2.25 6.70
C SER A 50 -33.69 -1.67 7.16
N LYS A 51 -34.80 -2.33 6.86
CA LYS A 51 -36.15 -1.93 7.30
C LYS A 51 -36.46 -2.31 8.74
N ASP A 52 -36.03 -3.49 9.16
CA ASP A 52 -36.35 -4.04 10.47
C ASP A 52 -35.51 -3.40 11.57
N ASN A 53 -34.37 -2.86 11.24
CA ASN A 53 -33.46 -2.22 12.19
C ASN A 53 -33.64 -0.70 12.18
N LYS A 54 -34.34 -0.14 13.20
CA LYS A 54 -34.60 1.30 13.34
C LYS A 54 -33.33 2.17 13.46
N GLU A 55 -32.22 1.56 13.82
CA GLU A 55 -30.90 2.23 13.91
C GLU A 55 -30.15 2.23 12.56
N LYS A 56 -30.55 1.35 11.64
CA LYS A 56 -29.98 1.28 10.31
C LYS A 56 -30.77 2.13 9.33
N ARG A 57 -30.05 2.64 8.33
CA ARG A 57 -30.65 3.38 7.23
C ARG A 57 -31.39 2.45 6.28
N THR A 58 -32.62 2.82 5.91
CA THR A 58 -33.34 2.15 4.84
C THR A 58 -32.85 2.65 3.48
N TYR A 59 -32.31 1.77 2.66
CA TYR A 59 -31.93 2.06 1.28
C TYR A 59 -33.02 1.65 0.31
N LYS A 60 -33.09 2.32 -0.84
CA LYS A 60 -33.96 1.87 -1.92
C LYS A 60 -33.42 0.54 -2.47
N TYR A 61 -34.31 -0.41 -2.70
CA TYR A 61 -33.95 -1.74 -3.22
C TYR A 61 -33.12 -1.67 -4.50
N GLU A 62 -33.48 -0.78 -5.42
CA GLU A 62 -32.75 -0.60 -6.69
C GLU A 62 -31.28 -0.16 -6.48
N ILE A 63 -31.03 0.72 -5.51
CA ILE A 63 -29.65 1.16 -5.20
C ILE A 63 -28.82 -0.02 -4.68
N ILE A 64 -29.40 -0.85 -3.81
CA ILE A 64 -28.73 -2.06 -3.31
C ILE A 64 -28.43 -3.00 -4.48
N LYS A 65 -29.43 -3.24 -5.33
CA LYS A 65 -29.29 -4.14 -6.50
C LYS A 65 -28.22 -3.66 -7.49
N GLU A 66 -28.20 -2.37 -7.81
CA GLU A 66 -27.19 -1.76 -8.67
C GLU A 66 -25.78 -1.94 -8.06
N ARG A 67 -25.63 -1.65 -6.76
CA ARG A 67 -24.35 -1.81 -6.08
C ARG A 67 -23.85 -3.25 -6.11
N LEU A 68 -24.71 -4.21 -5.81
CA LEU A 68 -24.36 -5.64 -5.82
C LEU A 68 -23.98 -6.13 -7.23
N ALA A 69 -24.65 -5.64 -8.26
CA ALA A 69 -24.30 -5.94 -9.64
C ALA A 69 -22.94 -5.36 -10.03
N ASP A 70 -22.58 -4.18 -9.52
CA ASP A 70 -21.24 -3.61 -9.73
C ASP A 70 -20.16 -4.40 -8.99
N ILE A 71 -20.42 -4.81 -7.75
CA ILE A 71 -19.47 -5.67 -6.99
C ILE A 71 -19.24 -7.00 -7.72
N ASN A 72 -20.24 -7.63 -8.29
CA ASN A 72 -20.02 -8.85 -9.08
C ASN A 72 -19.09 -8.61 -10.29
N LYS A 73 -19.19 -7.46 -10.96
CA LYS A 73 -18.26 -7.08 -12.04
C LYS A 73 -16.83 -6.88 -11.49
N TYR A 74 -16.67 -6.22 -10.33
CA TYR A 74 -15.37 -5.98 -9.73
C TYR A 74 -14.71 -7.29 -9.30
N ARG A 75 -15.49 -8.22 -8.74
CA ARG A 75 -15.01 -9.58 -8.40
C ARG A 75 -14.59 -10.37 -9.64
N ALA A 76 -15.30 -10.22 -10.76
CA ALA A 76 -14.90 -10.83 -12.02
C ALA A 76 -13.53 -10.31 -12.50
N GLU A 77 -13.29 -8.99 -12.45
CA GLU A 77 -11.98 -8.40 -12.76
C GLU A 77 -10.88 -8.89 -11.78
N LEU A 78 -11.18 -8.99 -10.48
CA LEU A 78 -10.26 -9.56 -9.51
C LEU A 78 -9.87 -11.00 -9.89
N LYS A 79 -10.83 -11.84 -10.26
CA LYS A 79 -10.55 -13.22 -10.70
C LYS A 79 -9.59 -13.27 -11.91
N GLU A 80 -9.71 -12.32 -12.85
CA GLU A 80 -8.76 -12.22 -13.98
C GLU A 80 -7.36 -11.75 -13.51
N LEU A 81 -7.29 -10.79 -12.60
CA LEU A 81 -6.01 -10.34 -12.03
C LEU A 81 -5.29 -11.45 -11.27
N LEU A 82 -6.02 -12.30 -10.55
CA LEU A 82 -5.45 -13.43 -9.79
C LEU A 82 -4.84 -14.52 -10.69
N LYS A 83 -5.18 -14.56 -11.99
CA LYS A 83 -4.55 -15.46 -12.96
C LYS A 83 -3.19 -14.96 -13.45
N LEU A 84 -2.86 -13.69 -13.23
CA LEU A 84 -1.59 -13.13 -13.66
C LEU A 84 -0.43 -13.71 -12.84
N PRO A 85 0.74 -13.93 -13.46
CA PRO A 85 1.91 -14.38 -12.72
C PRO A 85 2.31 -13.34 -11.68
N LEU A 86 2.38 -13.74 -10.42
CA LEU A 86 2.75 -12.85 -9.31
C LEU A 86 4.26 -12.58 -9.32
N MET A 87 4.61 -11.32 -9.48
CA MET A 87 5.94 -10.81 -9.25
C MET A 87 5.99 -10.22 -7.84
N LYS A 88 6.63 -10.93 -6.91
CA LYS A 88 6.65 -10.50 -5.50
C LYS A 88 7.19 -9.07 -5.37
N GLN A 89 6.47 -8.20 -4.68
CA GLN A 89 6.93 -6.84 -4.40
C GLN A 89 8.30 -6.87 -3.69
N ARG A 90 9.15 -5.92 -4.05
CA ARG A 90 10.51 -5.75 -3.51
C ARG A 90 11.49 -6.89 -3.85
N SER A 91 11.13 -7.81 -4.77
CA SER A 91 12.09 -8.77 -5.34
C SER A 91 13.00 -8.08 -6.38
N GLU A 92 14.12 -8.72 -6.73
CA GLU A 92 15.02 -8.21 -7.77
C GLU A 92 14.29 -8.07 -9.12
N GLU A 93 13.46 -9.04 -9.48
CA GLU A 93 12.64 -9.02 -10.70
C GLU A 93 11.66 -7.84 -10.70
N TRP A 94 11.05 -7.55 -9.57
CA TRP A 94 10.13 -6.42 -9.42
C TRP A 94 10.86 -5.08 -9.61
N PHE A 95 12.05 -4.92 -9.04
CA PHE A 95 12.85 -3.71 -9.23
C PHE A 95 13.29 -3.56 -10.69
N GLU A 96 13.75 -4.63 -11.34
CA GLU A 96 14.14 -4.60 -12.76
C GLU A 96 12.96 -4.27 -13.67
N ALA A 97 11.80 -4.88 -13.45
CA ALA A 97 10.60 -4.59 -14.22
C ALA A 97 10.13 -3.14 -14.07
N ARG A 98 10.30 -2.52 -12.89
CA ARG A 98 9.99 -1.10 -12.64
C ARG A 98 10.97 -0.14 -13.32
N LYS A 99 12.23 -0.53 -13.51
CA LYS A 99 13.21 0.31 -14.21
C LYS A 99 12.79 0.58 -15.66
N SER A 100 12.24 -0.41 -16.33
CA SER A 100 11.81 -0.32 -17.74
C SER A 100 10.40 0.25 -17.93
N ARG A 101 9.75 0.76 -16.87
CA ARG A 101 8.36 1.26 -16.90
C ARG A 101 8.20 2.51 -16.04
N LEU A 102 7.30 3.37 -16.45
CA LEU A 102 6.72 4.37 -15.57
C LEU A 102 5.70 3.66 -14.67
N THR A 103 5.82 3.81 -13.36
CA THR A 103 4.86 3.22 -12.42
C THR A 103 3.84 4.25 -11.97
N ALA A 104 2.66 3.80 -11.55
CA ALA A 104 1.61 4.68 -11.06
C ALA A 104 2.09 5.60 -9.92
N SER A 105 3.00 5.11 -9.04
CA SER A 105 3.61 5.91 -7.97
C SER A 105 4.49 7.07 -8.48
N ASP A 106 5.09 6.93 -9.67
CA ASP A 106 5.92 7.95 -10.30
C ASP A 106 5.13 8.87 -11.25
N LEU A 107 3.84 8.57 -11.50
CA LEU A 107 3.03 9.19 -12.53
C LEU A 107 2.89 10.71 -12.36
N TYR A 108 2.60 11.15 -11.13
CA TYR A 108 2.48 12.58 -10.84
C TYR A 108 3.74 13.35 -11.19
N ASP A 109 4.91 12.84 -10.79
CA ASP A 109 6.21 13.45 -11.05
C ASP A 109 6.55 13.45 -12.54
N ALA A 110 6.19 12.39 -13.26
CA ALA A 110 6.38 12.30 -14.70
C ALA A 110 5.62 13.40 -15.45
N ILE A 111 4.34 13.63 -15.10
CA ILE A 111 3.46 14.55 -15.83
C ILE A 111 3.46 15.99 -15.32
N LYS A 112 3.91 16.23 -14.09
CA LYS A 112 4.04 17.59 -13.52
C LYS A 112 4.99 18.46 -14.32
N GLY A 113 5.97 17.84 -15.00
CA GLY A 113 6.96 18.55 -15.79
C GLY A 113 8.09 19.15 -14.96
N GLY A 114 8.89 20.03 -15.59
CA GLY A 114 10.01 20.69 -14.93
C GLY A 114 11.15 19.73 -14.56
N ASN A 115 11.97 20.15 -13.59
CA ASN A 115 13.17 19.42 -13.19
C ASN A 115 12.88 18.03 -12.60
N VAL A 116 11.74 17.85 -11.96
CA VAL A 116 11.34 16.57 -11.37
C VAL A 116 11.12 15.52 -12.44
N SER A 117 10.32 15.86 -13.46
CA SER A 117 10.07 14.99 -14.61
C SER A 117 11.35 14.67 -15.38
N ILE A 118 12.21 15.67 -15.61
CA ILE A 118 13.52 15.48 -16.27
C ILE A 118 14.40 14.51 -15.48
N LYS A 119 14.50 14.69 -14.17
CA LYS A 119 15.30 13.81 -13.31
C LYS A 119 14.76 12.38 -13.33
N LEU A 120 13.44 12.21 -13.27
CA LEU A 120 12.79 10.91 -13.34
C LEU A 120 13.04 10.24 -14.70
N ALA A 121 12.90 10.98 -15.81
CA ALA A 121 13.16 10.45 -17.15
C ALA A 121 14.63 10.00 -17.32
N LYS A 122 15.58 10.78 -16.83
CA LYS A 122 17.01 10.41 -16.81
C LYS A 122 17.28 9.18 -15.94
N LYS A 123 16.57 9.02 -14.82
CA LYS A 123 16.65 7.83 -13.98
C LYS A 123 16.11 6.59 -14.72
N LYS A 124 14.94 6.71 -15.38
CA LYS A 124 14.36 5.62 -16.18
C LYS A 124 15.21 5.29 -17.42
N ALA A 125 15.95 6.25 -17.96
CA ALA A 125 16.93 6.05 -19.03
C ALA A 125 18.25 5.43 -18.55
N ASN A 126 18.44 5.18 -17.25
CA ASN A 126 19.67 4.69 -16.62
C ASN A 126 20.91 5.57 -16.85
N ILE A 127 20.74 6.86 -17.17
CA ILE A 127 21.86 7.80 -17.29
C ILE A 127 22.23 8.46 -15.97
N ILE A 128 21.33 8.40 -14.97
CA ILE A 128 21.61 8.75 -13.58
C ILE A 128 21.58 7.47 -12.76
N ILE A 129 22.70 7.12 -12.14
CA ILE A 129 22.78 5.98 -11.21
C ILE A 129 22.52 6.50 -9.81
N ASP A 130 21.39 6.15 -9.24
CA ASP A 130 21.06 6.41 -7.83
C ASP A 130 21.50 5.20 -6.98
N ASN A 131 22.58 5.36 -6.22
CA ASN A 131 23.01 4.36 -5.22
C ASN A 131 22.31 4.63 -3.88
N ILE A 132 20.97 4.57 -3.89
CA ILE A 132 20.16 4.89 -2.73
C ILE A 132 19.99 3.66 -1.84
N ASN A 133 20.37 3.77 -0.55
CA ASN A 133 19.94 2.81 0.45
C ASN A 133 18.57 3.23 1.01
N TYR A 134 17.49 2.76 0.39
CA TYR A 134 16.11 3.05 0.81
C TYR A 134 15.85 2.63 2.26
N ASN A 135 16.54 1.60 2.76
CA ASN A 135 16.42 1.14 4.15
C ASN A 135 16.97 2.14 5.17
N ALA A 136 17.77 3.11 4.73
CA ALA A 136 18.33 4.15 5.61
C ALA A 136 17.41 5.38 5.74
N ILE A 137 16.29 5.43 4.99
CA ILE A 137 15.35 6.56 5.02
C ILE A 137 14.27 6.26 6.06
N PRO A 138 14.16 7.04 7.17
CA PRO A 138 13.24 6.74 8.27
C PRO A 138 11.78 6.63 7.84
N ALA A 139 11.29 7.53 6.99
CA ALA A 139 9.91 7.54 6.52
C ALA A 139 9.58 6.29 5.66
N LEU A 140 10.49 5.87 4.77
CA LEU A 140 10.29 4.66 3.95
C LEU A 140 10.35 3.38 4.80
N LYS A 141 11.29 3.34 5.76
CA LYS A 141 11.37 2.24 6.72
C LYS A 141 10.08 2.13 7.53
N TRP A 142 9.57 3.27 8.01
CA TRP A 142 8.32 3.36 8.77
C TRP A 142 7.13 2.85 7.95
N GLY A 143 6.94 3.35 6.73
CA GLY A 143 5.90 2.89 5.83
C GLY A 143 5.96 1.39 5.61
N THR A 144 7.15 0.86 5.26
CA THR A 144 7.35 -0.59 5.06
C THR A 144 7.04 -1.42 6.31
N MET A 145 7.39 -0.92 7.49
CA MET A 145 7.17 -1.61 8.76
C MET A 145 5.68 -1.64 9.12
N PHE A 146 4.93 -0.57 8.86
CA PHE A 146 3.54 -0.45 9.30
C PHE A 146 2.48 -0.79 8.25
N GLU A 147 2.82 -0.87 6.96
CA GLU A 147 1.90 -1.25 5.89
C GLU A 147 1.14 -2.58 6.17
N PRO A 148 1.80 -3.68 6.64
CA PRO A 148 1.08 -4.91 6.99
C PRO A 148 0.12 -4.73 8.16
N MET A 149 0.44 -3.84 9.11
CA MET A 149 -0.45 -3.55 10.24
C MET A 149 -1.66 -2.73 9.82
N ALA A 150 -1.46 -1.76 8.92
CA ALA A 150 -2.57 -1.00 8.34
C ALA A 150 -3.51 -1.90 7.53
N THR A 151 -2.96 -2.81 6.72
CA THR A 151 -3.73 -3.84 5.99
C THR A 151 -4.56 -4.69 6.95
N ARG A 152 -3.97 -5.17 8.04
CA ARG A 152 -4.67 -5.96 9.06
C ARG A 152 -5.78 -5.14 9.74
N CYS A 153 -5.51 -3.90 10.15
CA CYS A 153 -6.51 -3.02 10.76
C CYS A 153 -7.67 -2.73 9.80
N TYR A 154 -7.39 -2.55 8.50
CA TYR A 154 -8.41 -2.39 7.48
C TYR A 154 -9.27 -3.66 7.34
N SER A 155 -8.63 -4.82 7.20
CA SER A 155 -9.34 -6.11 7.11
C SER A 155 -10.30 -6.31 8.27
N GLN A 156 -9.83 -6.11 9.50
CA GLN A 156 -10.67 -6.20 10.71
C GLN A 156 -11.85 -5.22 10.70
N LYS A 157 -11.60 -3.98 10.28
CA LYS A 157 -12.65 -2.95 10.17
C LYS A 157 -13.69 -3.31 9.10
N MET A 158 -13.28 -4.04 8.08
CA MET A 158 -14.11 -4.53 6.99
C MET A 158 -14.58 -5.98 7.21
N ASN A 159 -14.88 -6.34 8.45
CA ASN A 159 -15.41 -7.65 8.84
C ASN A 159 -14.48 -8.83 8.51
N ASN A 160 -13.17 -8.65 8.70
CA ASN A 160 -12.11 -9.62 8.40
C ASN A 160 -12.05 -10.04 6.92
N ILE A 161 -12.30 -9.08 6.03
CA ILE A 161 -12.22 -9.34 4.58
C ILE A 161 -10.82 -9.80 4.17
N ASP A 162 -10.75 -10.78 3.27
CA ASP A 162 -9.50 -11.19 2.67
C ASP A 162 -8.96 -10.13 1.69
N ILE A 163 -7.65 -9.96 1.72
CA ILE A 163 -6.94 -8.99 0.87
C ILE A 163 -5.86 -9.76 0.10
N HIS A 164 -5.93 -9.68 -1.21
CA HIS A 164 -4.99 -10.32 -2.11
C HIS A 164 -3.82 -9.39 -2.41
N ASP A 165 -2.60 -9.89 -2.24
CA ASP A 165 -1.37 -9.19 -2.59
C ASP A 165 -1.08 -9.29 -4.07
N PHE A 166 -0.61 -8.18 -4.65
CA PHE A 166 -0.18 -8.12 -6.04
C PHE A 166 1.24 -7.55 -6.14
N GLY A 167 1.99 -8.07 -7.09
CA GLY A 167 3.26 -7.46 -7.47
C GLY A 167 3.08 -6.34 -8.49
N LEU A 168 4.01 -6.26 -9.46
CA LEU A 168 3.88 -5.33 -10.56
C LEU A 168 2.94 -5.89 -11.62
N ILE A 169 1.82 -5.23 -11.84
CA ILE A 169 0.90 -5.46 -12.94
C ILE A 169 1.28 -4.52 -14.07
N CYS A 170 1.53 -5.08 -15.26
CA CYS A 170 1.82 -4.29 -16.46
C CYS A 170 0.54 -3.91 -17.16
N ASP A 171 0.47 -2.67 -17.65
CA ASP A 171 -0.66 -2.24 -18.47
C ASP A 171 -0.73 -3.05 -19.76
N ALA A 172 -1.92 -3.52 -20.11
CA ALA A 172 -2.13 -4.37 -21.29
C ALA A 172 -1.99 -3.58 -22.61
N GLU A 173 -2.27 -2.28 -22.59
CA GLU A 173 -2.26 -1.40 -23.75
C GLU A 173 -0.95 -0.61 -23.87
N ASN A 174 -0.37 -0.22 -22.72
CA ASN A 174 0.89 0.53 -22.65
C ASN A 174 1.98 -0.26 -21.93
N LYS A 175 2.84 -0.94 -22.68
CA LYS A 175 3.97 -1.76 -22.14
C LYS A 175 4.95 -0.98 -21.26
N HIS A 176 4.93 0.35 -21.33
CA HIS A 176 5.81 1.24 -20.57
C HIS A 176 5.16 1.77 -19.30
N PHE A 177 3.93 1.32 -19.00
CA PHE A 177 3.23 1.69 -17.80
C PHE A 177 2.90 0.45 -16.94
N GLY A 178 2.78 0.65 -15.63
CA GLY A 178 2.43 -0.43 -14.71
C GLY A 178 2.12 0.08 -13.32
N ALA A 179 1.54 -0.79 -12.51
CA ALA A 179 1.11 -0.49 -11.16
C ALA A 179 1.37 -1.65 -10.20
N SER A 180 1.60 -1.32 -8.93
CA SER A 180 1.66 -2.28 -7.84
C SER A 180 0.71 -1.77 -6.76
N PRO A 181 -0.55 -2.23 -6.72
CA PRO A 181 -1.47 -1.89 -5.64
C PRO A 181 -1.00 -2.51 -4.32
N ASP A 182 -1.33 -1.88 -3.19
CA ASP A 182 -0.99 -2.42 -1.87
C ASP A 182 -1.89 -3.60 -1.49
N GLY A 183 -2.99 -3.79 -2.22
CA GLY A 183 -3.86 -4.95 -2.14
C GLY A 183 -5.14 -4.74 -2.93
N ILE A 184 -5.89 -5.82 -3.12
CA ILE A 184 -7.26 -5.80 -3.64
C ILE A 184 -8.08 -6.74 -2.78
N ASN A 185 -9.18 -6.24 -2.21
CA ASN A 185 -10.03 -7.06 -1.36
C ASN A 185 -10.97 -7.96 -2.17
N GLU A 186 -11.63 -8.93 -1.51
CA GLU A 186 -12.56 -9.90 -2.13
C GLU A 186 -13.72 -9.29 -2.91
N LEU A 187 -14.07 -8.04 -2.65
CA LEU A 187 -15.08 -7.32 -3.40
C LEU A 187 -14.53 -6.72 -4.71
N GLY A 188 -13.24 -6.87 -4.98
CA GLY A 188 -12.58 -6.23 -6.12
C GLY A 188 -12.33 -4.74 -5.93
N ILE A 189 -12.26 -4.28 -4.68
CA ILE A 189 -11.92 -2.90 -4.34
C ILE A 189 -10.44 -2.85 -4.01
N MET A 190 -9.72 -1.99 -4.73
CA MET A 190 -8.28 -1.79 -4.56
C MET A 190 -7.97 -1.06 -3.25
N LEU A 191 -6.80 -1.29 -2.70
CA LEU A 191 -6.27 -0.58 -1.55
C LEU A 191 -5.02 0.22 -1.96
N GLU A 192 -4.94 1.44 -1.46
CA GLU A 192 -3.72 2.26 -1.42
C GLU A 192 -3.50 2.72 0.02
N ILE A 193 -2.41 2.28 0.64
CA ILE A 193 -2.15 2.44 2.06
C ILE A 193 -1.02 3.43 2.28
N LYS A 194 -1.22 4.37 3.19
CA LYS A 194 -0.18 5.29 3.64
C LYS A 194 -0.07 5.27 5.17
N CYS A 195 1.16 5.08 5.64
CA CYS A 195 1.52 5.16 7.06
C CYS A 195 2.55 6.30 7.23
N PRO A 196 2.13 7.56 7.24
CA PRO A 196 3.06 8.69 7.30
C PRO A 196 3.84 8.69 8.62
N TYR A 197 5.14 8.98 8.53
CA TYR A 197 6.05 9.04 9.69
C TYR A 197 5.77 10.26 10.57
N SER A 198 5.54 11.43 9.97
CA SER A 198 5.37 12.71 10.67
C SER A 198 4.22 13.56 10.16
N ARG A 199 3.77 13.35 8.91
CA ARG A 199 2.69 14.12 8.30
C ARG A 199 1.36 13.86 9.02
N LYS A 200 0.58 14.93 9.24
CA LYS A 200 -0.80 14.82 9.69
C LYS A 200 -1.69 14.32 8.55
N ILE A 201 -2.69 13.53 8.90
CA ILE A 201 -3.75 13.12 7.97
C ILE A 201 -4.98 14.01 8.16
N VAL A 202 -5.73 14.23 7.08
CA VAL A 202 -6.93 15.09 7.09
C VAL A 202 -8.03 14.38 6.31
N ASP A 203 -9.14 14.13 6.97
CA ASP A 203 -10.30 13.51 6.33
C ASP A 203 -10.82 14.42 5.20
N GLY A 204 -11.19 13.80 4.07
CA GLY A 204 -11.62 14.49 2.85
C GLY A 204 -10.48 15.09 2.00
N ALA A 205 -9.23 15.04 2.44
CA ALA A 205 -8.07 15.60 1.73
C ALA A 205 -7.08 14.51 1.31
N ILE A 206 -7.17 14.08 0.05
CA ILE A 206 -6.18 13.18 -0.55
C ILE A 206 -5.19 14.02 -1.36
N PRO A 207 -3.87 13.97 -1.08
CA PRO A 207 -2.86 14.66 -1.87
C PRO A 207 -2.95 14.31 -3.36
N ASP A 208 -2.75 15.29 -4.24
CA ASP A 208 -2.88 15.11 -5.70
C ASP A 208 -2.00 14.00 -6.24
N LYS A 209 -0.81 13.82 -5.69
CA LYS A 209 0.11 12.75 -6.06
C LYS A 209 -0.52 11.38 -5.81
N TYR A 210 -1.09 11.14 -4.64
CA TYR A 210 -1.74 9.87 -4.32
C TYR A 210 -3.03 9.67 -5.10
N ARG A 211 -3.81 10.76 -5.30
CA ARG A 211 -4.99 10.70 -6.17
C ARG A 211 -4.62 10.25 -7.59
N MET A 212 -3.52 10.79 -8.14
CA MET A 212 -3.05 10.42 -9.47
C MET A 212 -2.48 9.00 -9.52
N GLN A 213 -1.74 8.58 -8.49
CA GLN A 213 -1.27 7.21 -8.32
C GLN A 213 -2.45 6.24 -8.37
N ILE A 214 -3.49 6.48 -7.58
CA ILE A 214 -4.70 5.65 -7.53
C ILE A 214 -5.38 5.56 -8.90
N GLN A 215 -5.52 6.69 -9.62
CA GLN A 215 -6.12 6.67 -10.96
C GLN A 215 -5.30 5.79 -11.93
N GLY A 216 -3.96 5.87 -11.87
CA GLY A 216 -3.08 5.02 -12.68
C GLY A 216 -3.19 3.54 -12.32
N GLN A 217 -3.27 3.21 -11.02
CA GLN A 217 -3.44 1.84 -10.56
C GLN A 217 -4.80 1.26 -10.99
N LEU A 218 -5.89 2.03 -10.80
CA LEU A 218 -7.23 1.62 -11.21
C LEU A 218 -7.33 1.37 -12.72
N ALA A 219 -6.66 2.21 -13.54
CA ALA A 219 -6.61 2.02 -14.97
C ALA A 219 -5.92 0.70 -15.36
N VAL A 220 -4.71 0.45 -14.83
CA VAL A 220 -3.93 -0.76 -15.09
C VAL A 220 -4.67 -2.02 -14.65
N CYS A 221 -5.28 -1.99 -13.47
CA CYS A 221 -6.02 -3.11 -12.90
C CYS A 221 -7.44 -3.26 -13.46
N LYS A 222 -7.92 -2.32 -14.29
CA LYS A 222 -9.29 -2.24 -14.80
C LYS A 222 -10.36 -2.17 -13.71
N LEU A 223 -9.97 -1.79 -12.51
CA LEU A 223 -10.86 -1.64 -11.37
C LEU A 223 -11.53 -0.26 -11.35
N LYS A 224 -12.61 -0.13 -10.59
CA LYS A 224 -13.43 1.10 -10.56
C LYS A 224 -13.30 1.88 -9.27
N GLU A 225 -12.93 1.24 -8.19
CA GLU A 225 -12.88 1.86 -6.87
C GLU A 225 -11.62 1.45 -6.09
N CYS A 226 -11.14 2.39 -5.30
CA CYS A 226 -10.02 2.20 -4.38
C CYS A 226 -10.38 2.77 -3.02
N ASP A 227 -10.10 2.02 -1.96
CA ASP A 227 -10.03 2.56 -0.61
C ASP A 227 -8.62 3.11 -0.37
N TYR A 228 -8.52 4.43 -0.31
CA TYR A 228 -7.33 5.13 0.14
C TYR A 228 -7.33 5.16 1.67
N ILE A 229 -6.30 4.57 2.27
CA ILE A 229 -6.21 4.31 3.70
C ILE A 229 -5.01 5.06 4.25
N GLU A 230 -5.23 5.92 5.23
CA GLU A 230 -4.16 6.58 5.97
C GLU A 230 -4.20 6.15 7.44
N CYS A 231 -3.06 5.71 7.97
CA CYS A 231 -2.93 5.25 9.36
C CYS A 231 -1.83 6.01 10.08
N ILE A 232 -2.16 6.66 11.20
CA ILE A 232 -1.18 7.23 12.13
C ILE A 232 -0.86 6.20 13.20
N PHE A 233 0.31 5.61 13.09
CA PHE A 233 0.89 4.78 14.14
C PHE A 233 1.79 5.62 15.05
N LYS A 234 1.87 5.23 16.31
CA LYS A 234 2.79 5.80 17.29
C LYS A 234 3.63 4.69 17.90
N SER A 235 4.94 4.90 17.95
CA SER A 235 5.81 4.08 18.78
C SER A 235 5.69 4.50 20.24
N ILE A 236 5.83 3.53 21.12
CA ILE A 236 5.88 3.71 22.58
C ILE A 236 7.28 3.24 22.99
N ASP A 237 8.01 4.10 23.68
CA ASP A 237 9.41 3.81 23.99
C ASP A 237 9.56 2.99 25.27
N ASP A 238 8.57 3.03 26.16
CA ASP A 238 8.54 2.37 27.44
C ASP A 238 7.60 1.15 27.44
N GLU A 239 8.10 -0.01 27.85
CA GLU A 239 7.31 -1.23 27.91
C GLU A 239 6.22 -1.15 28.99
N ASP A 240 6.50 -0.53 30.13
CA ASP A 240 5.51 -0.37 31.20
C ASP A 240 4.34 0.52 30.73
N GLU A 241 4.64 1.60 29.98
CA GLU A 241 3.60 2.42 29.32
C GLU A 241 2.79 1.60 28.31
N TYR A 242 3.46 0.74 27.54
CA TYR A 242 2.78 -0.13 26.58
C TYR A 242 1.83 -1.12 27.26
N LEU A 243 2.23 -1.71 28.39
CA LEU A 243 1.44 -2.69 29.12
C LEU A 243 0.13 -2.10 29.72
N GLU A 244 0.06 -0.78 29.89
CA GLU A 244 -1.13 -0.07 30.39
C GLU A 244 -2.17 0.24 29.30
N ILE A 245 -1.92 -0.12 28.03
CA ILE A 245 -2.88 0.14 26.93
C ILE A 245 -4.16 -0.65 27.14
N ASP A 246 -5.30 0.03 27.03
CA ASP A 246 -6.60 -0.65 26.93
C ASP A 246 -6.80 -1.26 25.53
N HIS A 247 -6.55 -2.55 25.42
CA HIS A 247 -6.66 -3.33 24.19
C HIS A 247 -8.09 -3.41 23.61
N ASN A 248 -9.12 -3.12 24.40
CA ASN A 248 -10.52 -3.13 23.93
C ASN A 248 -10.85 -1.90 23.09
N THR A 249 -10.16 -0.80 23.32
CA THR A 249 -10.42 0.49 22.65
C THR A 249 -9.31 0.90 21.68
N THR A 250 -8.10 0.36 21.84
CA THR A 250 -6.91 0.76 21.09
C THR A 250 -6.30 -0.41 20.35
N LYS A 251 -6.12 -0.29 19.03
CA LYS A 251 -5.32 -1.24 18.25
C LYS A 251 -3.84 -1.02 18.54
N HIS A 252 -3.15 -2.08 18.90
CA HIS A 252 -1.75 -2.05 19.32
C HIS A 252 -1.03 -3.35 18.99
N GLY A 253 0.26 -3.41 19.25
CA GLY A 253 1.06 -4.61 19.09
C GLY A 253 2.55 -4.35 19.29
N VAL A 254 3.34 -5.39 19.06
CA VAL A 254 4.79 -5.36 19.11
C VAL A 254 5.35 -5.82 17.77
N ILE A 255 6.38 -5.14 17.29
CA ILE A 255 7.13 -5.52 16.08
C ILE A 255 8.56 -5.82 16.49
N ALA A 256 9.05 -7.02 16.18
CA ALA A 256 10.46 -7.35 16.28
C ALA A 256 11.16 -7.12 14.94
N GLU A 257 12.23 -6.35 14.96
CA GLU A 257 13.04 -5.99 13.80
C GLU A 257 14.32 -6.82 13.78
N TYR A 258 14.62 -7.38 12.63
CA TYR A 258 15.83 -8.16 12.35
C TYR A 258 16.53 -7.66 11.10
N TYR A 259 17.81 -8.05 10.93
CA TYR A 259 18.58 -7.86 9.71
C TYR A 259 18.98 -9.21 9.12
N ASN A 260 18.84 -9.35 7.82
CA ASN A 260 19.44 -10.46 7.09
C ASN A 260 20.93 -10.19 6.76
N SER A 261 21.59 -11.16 6.14
CA SER A 261 23.01 -11.05 5.75
C SER A 261 23.31 -9.95 4.71
N LYS A 262 22.28 -9.46 4.00
CA LYS A 262 22.37 -8.34 3.04
C LYS A 262 22.13 -6.97 3.71
N GLY A 263 21.81 -6.94 5.01
CA GLY A 263 21.46 -5.72 5.74
C GLY A 263 20.03 -5.24 5.48
N GLU A 264 19.18 -6.11 4.95
CA GLU A 264 17.75 -5.80 4.73
C GLU A 264 16.96 -6.09 6.01
N TYR A 265 15.96 -5.25 6.31
CA TYR A 265 15.08 -5.44 7.45
C TYR A 265 14.09 -6.56 7.21
N VAL A 266 13.89 -7.37 8.24
CA VAL A 266 12.84 -8.39 8.33
C VAL A 266 12.06 -8.14 9.61
N TYR A 267 10.74 -8.11 9.50
CA TYR A 267 9.85 -7.81 10.62
C TYR A 267 9.04 -9.04 11.00
N TYR A 268 8.92 -9.27 12.29
CA TYR A 268 7.95 -10.18 12.87
C TYR A 268 6.96 -9.37 13.70
N TYR A 269 5.68 -9.69 13.59
CA TYR A 269 4.59 -8.96 14.17
C TYR A 269 3.88 -9.83 15.21
N SER A 270 3.62 -9.29 16.39
CA SER A 270 2.77 -9.97 17.36
C SER A 270 1.39 -10.23 16.77
N ASP A 271 0.72 -11.24 17.28
CA ASP A 271 -0.63 -11.53 16.87
C ASP A 271 -1.58 -10.37 17.20
N ALA A 272 -2.61 -10.20 16.38
CA ALA A 272 -3.61 -9.16 16.61
C ALA A 272 -4.64 -9.60 17.65
N ASP A 273 -5.35 -8.65 18.22
CA ASP A 273 -6.46 -8.86 19.17
C ASP A 273 -6.06 -9.58 20.45
N ARG A 274 -4.80 -9.47 20.85
CA ARG A 274 -4.28 -9.94 22.16
C ARG A 274 -4.10 -8.77 23.11
N THR A 275 -4.00 -9.08 24.40
CA THR A 275 -3.60 -8.09 25.40
C THR A 275 -2.16 -7.64 25.20
N PRO A 276 -1.75 -6.45 25.67
CA PRO A 276 -0.37 -5.99 25.56
C PRO A 276 0.64 -7.02 26.09
N LYS A 277 0.35 -7.67 27.23
CA LYS A 277 1.18 -8.69 27.81
C LYS A 277 1.37 -9.91 26.90
N GLU A 278 0.26 -10.43 26.33
CA GLU A 278 0.33 -11.56 25.39
C GLU A 278 1.09 -11.21 24.11
N CYS A 279 1.03 -9.95 23.63
CA CYS A 279 1.83 -9.51 22.52
C CYS A 279 3.34 -9.51 22.82
N VAL A 280 3.72 -9.11 24.03
CA VAL A 280 5.13 -9.17 24.48
C VAL A 280 5.58 -10.62 24.61
N GLU A 281 4.77 -11.49 25.22
CA GLU A 281 5.08 -12.93 25.37
C GLU A 281 5.24 -13.60 24.00
N ASP A 282 4.36 -13.36 23.04
CA ASP A 282 4.43 -13.87 21.66
C ASP A 282 5.75 -13.51 20.96
N ILE A 283 6.14 -12.24 21.04
CA ILE A 283 7.39 -11.76 20.46
C ILE A 283 8.62 -12.34 21.16
N CYS A 284 8.60 -12.46 22.49
CA CYS A 284 9.69 -13.05 23.24
C CYS A 284 9.84 -14.54 22.91
N ASP A 285 8.74 -15.27 22.80
CA ASP A 285 8.74 -16.69 22.44
C ASP A 285 9.27 -16.89 21.01
N TYR A 286 8.85 -16.06 20.06
CA TYR A 286 9.39 -16.08 18.72
C TYR A 286 10.91 -15.86 18.74
N ASN A 287 11.39 -14.81 19.41
CA ASN A 287 12.80 -14.47 19.48
C ASN A 287 13.65 -15.58 20.13
N ASN A 288 13.15 -16.24 21.18
CA ASN A 288 13.82 -17.33 21.88
C ASN A 288 13.90 -18.62 21.03
N ASN A 289 12.92 -18.88 20.19
CA ASN A 289 12.84 -20.06 19.35
C ASN A 289 13.37 -19.85 17.92
N PHE A 290 13.82 -18.65 17.63
CA PHE A 290 14.23 -18.24 16.29
C PHE A 290 15.54 -18.92 15.87
N LYS A 291 15.53 -19.59 14.70
CA LYS A 291 16.66 -20.42 14.18
C LYS A 291 17.24 -19.93 12.86
N GLU A 292 16.77 -18.80 12.31
CA GLU A 292 17.27 -18.29 11.05
C GLU A 292 18.51 -17.42 11.21
N ASN A 293 19.30 -17.24 10.13
CA ASN A 293 20.50 -16.39 10.10
C ASN A 293 20.16 -14.89 10.07
N LEU A 294 19.24 -14.44 10.93
CA LEU A 294 18.89 -13.05 11.11
C LEU A 294 19.50 -12.51 12.41
N LYS A 295 19.84 -11.24 12.43
CA LYS A 295 20.31 -10.54 13.64
C LYS A 295 19.19 -9.69 14.19
N PHE A 296 18.83 -9.90 15.44
CA PHE A 296 17.88 -9.07 16.16
C PHE A 296 18.40 -7.62 16.26
N SER A 297 17.52 -6.66 16.04
CA SER A 297 17.77 -5.23 16.14
C SER A 297 17.11 -4.62 17.38
N LYS A 298 15.78 -4.61 17.39
CA LYS A 298 14.98 -4.02 18.46
C LYS A 298 13.55 -4.51 18.44
N TYR A 299 12.83 -4.20 19.53
CA TYR A 299 11.36 -4.19 19.56
C TYR A 299 10.84 -2.79 19.32
N THR A 300 9.65 -2.71 18.72
CA THR A 300 8.87 -1.48 18.58
C THR A 300 7.48 -1.77 19.11
N PHE A 301 7.16 -1.22 20.27
CA PHE A 301 5.78 -1.17 20.78
C PHE A 301 5.03 -0.09 20.03
N TRP A 302 3.81 -0.38 19.62
CA TRP A 302 3.05 0.56 18.81
C TRP A 302 1.57 0.58 19.16
N ARG A 303 0.92 1.69 18.85
CA ARG A 303 -0.54 1.82 18.83
C ARG A 303 -0.97 2.56 17.58
N LEU A 304 -2.22 2.31 17.17
CA LEU A 304 -2.88 3.05 16.10
C LEU A 304 -3.65 4.22 16.72
N ASP A 305 -3.23 5.45 16.41
CA ASP A 305 -3.88 6.66 16.90
C ASP A 305 -5.07 7.05 16.00
N GLU A 306 -4.91 6.94 14.69
CA GLU A 306 -5.93 7.37 13.73
C GLU A 306 -5.91 6.52 12.47
N MET A 307 -7.10 6.25 11.91
CA MET A 307 -7.27 5.57 10.63
C MET A 307 -8.40 6.22 9.85
N ILE A 308 -8.05 6.77 8.68
CA ILE A 308 -9.00 7.36 7.73
C ILE A 308 -9.07 6.47 6.48
N ILE A 309 -10.29 6.18 6.02
CA ILE A 309 -10.56 5.41 4.80
C ILE A 309 -11.42 6.27 3.87
N GLN A 310 -10.88 6.60 2.69
CA GLN A 310 -11.56 7.43 1.71
C GLN A 310 -11.72 6.65 0.40
N ARG A 311 -12.96 6.51 -0.08
CA ARG A 311 -13.24 5.85 -1.35
C ARG A 311 -12.94 6.78 -2.51
N VAL A 312 -12.08 6.34 -3.44
CA VAL A 312 -11.74 7.01 -4.70
C VAL A 312 -12.33 6.21 -5.86
N VAL A 313 -13.04 6.88 -6.72
CA VAL A 313 -13.64 6.27 -7.93
C VAL A 313 -12.77 6.60 -9.13
N PHE A 314 -12.65 5.66 -10.06
CA PHE A 314 -11.94 5.85 -11.31
C PHE A 314 -12.62 6.89 -12.19
N ASN A 315 -11.86 7.86 -12.66
CA ASN A 315 -12.33 8.91 -13.55
C ASN A 315 -11.79 8.67 -14.98
N ALA A 316 -12.55 7.94 -15.80
CA ALA A 316 -12.14 7.58 -17.14
C ALA A 316 -11.87 8.82 -18.03
N ILE A 317 -12.69 9.86 -17.91
CA ILE A 317 -12.54 11.09 -18.71
C ILE A 317 -11.22 11.80 -18.37
N ALA A 318 -10.91 11.92 -17.08
CA ALA A 318 -9.64 12.50 -16.66
C ALA A 318 -8.47 11.61 -17.09
N TRP A 319 -8.61 10.28 -17.00
CA TRP A 319 -7.57 9.33 -17.39
C TRP A 319 -7.21 9.43 -18.87
N GLU A 320 -8.17 9.57 -19.78
CA GLU A 320 -7.94 9.79 -21.21
C GLU A 320 -7.02 10.99 -21.49
N THR A 321 -7.04 12.02 -20.62
CA THR A 321 -6.14 13.17 -20.75
C THR A 321 -4.71 12.92 -20.22
N ILE A 322 -4.54 11.85 -19.45
CA ILE A 322 -3.26 11.46 -18.84
C ILE A 322 -2.45 10.55 -19.76
N VAL A 323 -3.11 9.62 -20.47
CA VAL A 323 -2.45 8.63 -21.34
C VAL A 323 -1.44 9.29 -22.32
N PRO A 324 -1.78 10.33 -23.09
CA PRO A 324 -0.83 10.98 -23.98
C PRO A 324 0.41 11.58 -23.26
N LYS A 325 0.25 11.95 -21.99
CA LYS A 325 1.36 12.50 -21.19
C LYS A 325 2.31 11.40 -20.74
N ILE A 326 1.83 10.18 -20.51
CA ILE A 326 2.65 9.01 -20.23
C ILE A 326 3.53 8.71 -21.45
N ASP A 327 2.93 8.71 -22.64
CA ASP A 327 3.65 8.46 -23.90
C ASP A 327 4.71 9.53 -24.15
N ALA A 328 4.36 10.81 -24.03
CA ALA A 328 5.29 11.92 -24.17
C ALA A 328 6.43 11.90 -23.13
N PHE A 329 6.15 11.43 -21.91
CA PHE A 329 7.21 11.20 -20.91
C PHE A 329 8.15 10.08 -21.35
N TRP A 330 7.61 8.99 -21.89
CA TRP A 330 8.44 7.86 -22.31
C TRP A 330 9.27 8.17 -23.57
N GLU A 331 8.77 8.98 -24.49
CA GLU A 331 9.55 9.51 -25.61
C GLU A 331 10.82 10.24 -25.10
N LYS A 332 10.69 11.06 -24.07
CA LYS A 332 11.87 11.71 -23.43
C LYS A 332 12.81 10.71 -22.77
N VAL A 333 12.30 9.63 -22.20
CA VAL A 333 13.16 8.55 -21.68
C VAL A 333 14.00 7.95 -22.80
N GLU A 334 13.39 7.67 -23.97
CA GLU A 334 14.12 7.14 -25.13
C GLU A 334 15.16 8.14 -25.67
N GLU A 335 14.85 9.42 -25.73
CA GLU A 335 15.82 10.47 -26.09
C GLU A 335 17.04 10.47 -25.13
N TYR A 336 16.77 10.38 -23.81
CA TYR A 336 17.84 10.36 -22.82
C TYR A 336 18.69 9.10 -22.87
N LYS A 337 18.16 7.94 -23.26
CA LYS A 337 18.96 6.72 -23.46
C LYS A 337 20.09 6.88 -24.49
N MET A 338 19.97 7.84 -25.41
CA MET A 338 21.00 8.16 -26.41
C MET A 338 22.13 9.04 -25.86
N LEU A 339 21.99 9.55 -24.63
CA LEU A 339 22.98 10.42 -24.00
C LEU A 339 24.01 9.61 -23.17
N PRO A 340 25.25 10.13 -23.00
CA PRO A 340 26.21 9.49 -22.12
C PRO A 340 25.75 9.51 -20.66
N ILE A 341 26.20 8.50 -19.90
CA ILE A 341 25.90 8.39 -18.47
C ILE A 341 26.43 9.61 -17.69
N GLU A 342 25.58 10.27 -16.93
CA GLU A 342 25.94 11.38 -16.05
C GLU A 342 26.49 10.81 -14.72
N ILE A 343 27.81 10.87 -14.52
CA ILE A 343 28.43 10.55 -13.22
C ILE A 343 28.42 11.82 -12.38
N GLY A 344 27.44 11.97 -11.50
CA GLY A 344 27.26 13.17 -10.69
C GLY A 344 27.59 12.95 -9.21
N ILE A 345 28.49 13.81 -8.67
CA ILE A 345 28.66 13.99 -7.22
C ILE A 345 27.63 15.03 -6.79
N LYS A 346 26.57 14.64 -6.08
CA LYS A 346 25.54 15.57 -5.61
C LYS A 346 25.85 16.12 -4.21
N LYS A 347 25.71 17.46 -4.08
CA LYS A 347 25.59 18.15 -2.77
C LYS A 347 24.13 18.14 -2.34
N TYR A 348 23.85 17.80 -1.08
CA TYR A 348 22.52 17.65 -0.52
C TYR A 348 22.02 18.85 0.25
N LYS A 349 20.70 19.12 0.19
CA LYS A 349 19.95 19.94 1.12
C LYS A 349 19.01 19.06 1.93
N PHE A 350 18.93 19.28 3.22
CA PHE A 350 17.85 18.77 4.06
C PHE A 350 16.53 19.37 3.55
N VAL A 351 15.50 18.56 3.44
CA VAL A 351 14.14 18.98 3.13
C VAL A 351 13.29 18.59 4.33
N ASP A 352 12.48 19.52 4.82
CA ASP A 352 11.58 19.30 5.94
C ASP A 352 10.49 18.29 5.61
N ASP A 353 9.97 17.62 6.65
CA ASP A 353 9.06 16.46 6.63
C ASP A 353 7.70 16.69 5.94
N ASP A 354 7.40 17.91 5.49
CA ASP A 354 6.15 18.22 4.79
C ASP A 354 6.09 17.69 3.35
N ASP A 355 7.24 17.22 2.83
CA ASP A 355 7.38 16.54 1.54
C ASP A 355 7.78 15.07 1.76
N ASP A 356 6.88 14.23 2.30
CA ASP A 356 7.08 12.77 2.38
C ASP A 356 7.46 12.17 1.00
N ASP A 357 7.15 12.90 -0.05
CA ASP A 357 7.37 12.54 -1.45
C ASP A 357 8.70 13.06 -2.03
N ALA A 358 9.23 14.17 -1.50
CA ALA A 358 10.58 14.63 -1.83
C ALA A 358 11.65 13.77 -1.12
N ALA A 359 11.29 13.11 -0.02
CA ALA A 359 12.12 12.17 0.70
C ALA A 359 12.53 10.98 -0.18
N ASP A 360 11.65 10.49 -1.05
CA ASP A 360 11.95 9.40 -1.99
C ASP A 360 13.09 9.73 -2.97
N ALA A 361 13.33 11.01 -3.22
CA ALA A 361 14.36 11.43 -4.15
C ALA A 361 15.58 12.11 -3.50
N ALA A 362 15.42 12.81 -2.38
CA ALA A 362 16.46 13.66 -1.79
C ALA A 362 17.22 13.02 -0.62
N ASN A 363 16.54 12.24 0.24
CA ASN A 363 17.16 11.61 1.41
C ASN A 363 18.07 10.43 1.08
N ALA A 364 17.84 9.84 -0.05
CA ALA A 364 18.61 8.73 -0.59
C ALA A 364 20.10 8.99 -0.76
N THR A 365 20.51 10.19 -0.80
CA THR A 365 21.86 10.58 -1.19
C THR A 365 22.74 10.98 0.01
N ASN A 366 22.17 11.33 1.18
CA ASN A 366 22.92 11.77 2.37
C ASN A 366 23.64 10.63 3.14
N ALA A 367 23.15 9.39 3.04
CA ALA A 367 23.73 8.26 3.77
C ALA A 367 25.11 7.78 3.21
N ILE A 368 25.39 8.06 1.92
CA ILE A 368 26.61 7.60 1.27
C ILE A 368 27.83 8.45 1.64
N THR A 369 27.64 9.76 1.88
CA THR A 369 28.77 10.66 2.23
C THR A 369 29.24 10.51 3.65
N ALA A 370 28.40 10.05 4.59
CA ALA A 370 28.82 9.77 5.96
C ALA A 370 29.73 8.54 6.04
N ASN A 371 29.45 7.49 5.27
CA ASN A 371 30.28 6.28 5.22
C ASN A 371 31.60 6.47 4.46
N ALA A 372 31.66 7.33 3.46
CA ALA A 372 32.89 7.64 2.74
C ALA A 372 33.89 8.45 3.61
N LYS A 373 33.39 9.34 4.47
CA LYS A 373 34.25 10.10 5.41
C LYS A 373 34.77 9.24 6.59
N ALA A 374 34.01 8.23 7.03
CA ALA A 374 34.46 7.32 8.09
C ALA A 374 35.60 6.41 7.62
N ASN A 375 35.61 6.02 6.34
CA ASN A 375 36.65 5.16 5.77
C ASN A 375 37.96 5.90 5.39
N THR A 376 37.93 7.22 5.20
CA THR A 376 39.13 8.00 4.87
C THR A 376 39.89 8.47 6.10
N THR A 377 39.28 8.52 7.30
CA THR A 377 39.96 8.90 8.53
C THR A 377 40.66 7.74 9.27
N SER A 378 40.41 6.49 8.89
CA SER A 378 41.08 5.33 9.47
C SER A 378 42.41 4.92 8.77
N SER A 379 42.69 5.52 7.60
CA SER A 379 43.87 5.22 6.76
C SER A 379 45.07 6.15 7.00
N SER A 380 44.95 7.19 7.85
CA SER A 380 46.01 8.18 8.08
C SER A 380 46.64 8.16 9.48
N ARG A 381 46.46 7.05 10.23
CA ARG A 381 47.17 6.80 11.46
C ARG A 381 47.80 5.40 11.45
N LYS A 382 48.94 5.31 10.80
CA LYS A 382 50.06 4.37 11.12
C LYS A 382 51.36 5.07 10.83
#